data_448d6e059c43760a6d03186056c731d5
#
_entry.id   448d6e059c43760a6d03186056c731d5
#
_cell.length_a   1.000
_cell.length_b   1.000
_cell.length_c   1.000
_cell.angle_alpha   90.00
_cell.angle_beta   90.00
_cell.angle_gamma   90.00
#
_symmetry.space_group_name_H-M   'P 1'
#
loop_
_entity.id
_entity.type
_entity.pdbx_description
1 polymer ?
#
loop_
_entity_poly.entity_id
_entity_poly.type
_entity_poly.pdbx_seq_one_letter_code
_entity_poly.pdbx_strand_id
1 'polypeptide(L)'
;MFERKVYKKLLMWKQESSGEKAILIEGARRIGKSTIAEEFGKKEYKSYILIDFNDVSNVVKDAFEKYLTDLDTFFLILSTEYNATLYPKESLIIFDEIQQYPKARQSIKKLVKDGRYDYIETGSLISIKKNVKDILIPSEEMKLEVYPMDYE
;
A
#
# COMPACT_ATOMS: atom_id res chain seq x y z
N MET A 1 8.38 -6.85 -20.78
CA MET A 1 8.83 -5.71 -19.96
C MET A 1 8.37 -5.88 -18.52
N PHE A 2 9.26 -5.56 -17.60
CA PHE A 2 8.99 -5.64 -16.17
C PHE A 2 7.76 -4.83 -15.77
N GLU A 3 7.72 -3.56 -16.16
CA GLU A 3 6.62 -2.67 -15.78
C GLU A 3 5.28 -3.15 -16.33
N ARG A 4 5.27 -3.72 -17.52
CA ARG A 4 4.05 -4.27 -18.11
C ARG A 4 3.54 -5.47 -17.33
N LYS A 5 4.45 -6.35 -16.94
CA LYS A 5 4.07 -7.54 -16.18
C LYS A 5 3.46 -7.16 -14.84
N VAL A 6 4.10 -6.23 -14.13
CA VAL A 6 3.62 -5.79 -12.82
C VAL A 6 2.29 -5.07 -12.98
N TYR A 7 2.19 -4.18 -13.95
CA TYR A 7 0.95 -3.44 -14.18
C TYR A 7 -0.22 -4.37 -14.50
N LYS A 8 0.03 -5.36 -15.35
CA LYS A 8 -0.99 -6.35 -15.70
C LYS A 8 -1.46 -7.13 -14.48
N LYS A 9 -0.53 -7.51 -13.61
CA LYS A 9 -0.88 -8.22 -12.38
C LYS A 9 -1.68 -7.34 -11.43
N LEU A 10 -1.37 -6.05 -11.38
CA LEU A 10 -2.14 -5.10 -10.56
C LEU A 10 -3.55 -4.95 -11.11
N LEU A 11 -3.72 -4.92 -12.42
CA LEU A 11 -5.06 -4.87 -13.03
C LEU A 11 -5.87 -6.10 -12.67
N MET A 12 -5.25 -7.27 -12.71
CA MET A 12 -5.92 -8.51 -12.32
C MET A 12 -6.33 -8.48 -10.85
N TRP A 13 -5.45 -8.01 -9.97
CA TRP A 13 -5.76 -7.86 -8.57
C TRP A 13 -6.96 -6.92 -8.37
N LYS A 14 -6.96 -5.78 -9.07
CA LYS A 14 -8.05 -4.80 -8.94
C LYS A 14 -9.37 -5.40 -9.38
N GLN A 15 -9.39 -6.16 -10.44
CA GLN A 15 -10.62 -6.77 -10.98
C GLN A 15 -11.11 -7.92 -10.11
N GLU A 16 -10.22 -8.71 -9.53
CA GLU A 16 -10.58 -9.96 -8.86
C GLU A 16 -10.63 -9.87 -7.34
N SER A 17 -9.82 -8.99 -6.73
CA SER A 17 -9.61 -9.01 -5.30
C SER A 17 -9.66 -7.64 -4.63
N SER A 18 -9.87 -6.55 -5.36
CA SER A 18 -9.92 -5.24 -4.71
C SER A 18 -11.12 -5.16 -3.77
N GLY A 19 -10.92 -4.48 -2.66
CA GLY A 19 -11.92 -4.45 -1.61
C GLY A 19 -11.89 -5.67 -0.69
N GLU A 20 -11.17 -6.72 -1.07
CA GLU A 20 -11.04 -7.94 -0.27
C GLU A 20 -9.63 -8.18 0.23
N LYS A 21 -8.63 -7.77 -0.54
CA LYS A 21 -7.22 -7.97 -0.20
C LYS A 21 -6.38 -6.80 -0.67
N ALA A 22 -5.40 -6.41 0.15
CA ALA A 22 -4.35 -5.51 -0.30
C ALA A 22 -3.34 -6.32 -1.10
N ILE A 23 -2.50 -5.65 -1.88
CA ILE A 23 -1.43 -6.31 -2.60
C ILE A 23 -0.09 -5.72 -2.17
N LEU A 24 0.88 -6.60 -1.91
CA LEU A 24 2.23 -6.20 -1.55
C LEU A 24 3.15 -6.43 -2.74
N ILE A 25 3.76 -5.36 -3.25
CA ILE A 25 4.78 -5.45 -4.26
C ILE A 25 6.13 -5.53 -3.54
N GLU A 26 6.74 -6.69 -3.59
CA GLU A 26 7.95 -7.01 -2.85
C GLU A 26 9.10 -7.23 -3.82
N GLY A 27 10.27 -6.69 -3.51
CA GLY A 27 11.42 -6.85 -4.38
C GLY A 27 12.55 -5.90 -4.02
N ALA A 28 13.58 -5.88 -4.87
CA ALA A 28 14.75 -5.04 -4.66
C ALA A 28 14.40 -3.56 -4.79
N ARG A 29 15.15 -2.72 -4.06
CA ARG A 29 14.90 -1.28 -4.02
C ARG A 29 14.87 -0.59 -5.37
N ARG A 30 15.66 -1.05 -6.33
CA ARG A 30 15.84 -0.35 -7.59
C ARG A 30 14.89 -0.79 -8.70
N ILE A 31 13.83 -1.49 -8.34
CA ILE A 31 12.90 -2.02 -9.32
C ILE A 31 11.80 -1.04 -9.71
N GLY A 32 11.72 0.12 -9.03
CA GLY A 32 10.70 1.12 -9.36
C GLY A 32 9.31 0.78 -8.86
N LYS A 33 9.21 0.11 -7.73
CA LYS A 33 7.94 -0.33 -7.17
C LYS A 33 6.99 0.84 -6.89
N SER A 34 7.50 1.90 -6.28
CA SER A 34 6.67 3.05 -5.95
C SER A 34 6.20 3.78 -7.20
N THR A 35 7.05 3.89 -8.21
CA THR A 35 6.70 4.53 -9.48
C THR A 35 5.56 3.78 -10.16
N ILE A 36 5.62 2.47 -10.20
CA ILE A 36 4.57 1.65 -10.81
C ILE A 36 3.27 1.77 -10.03
N ALA A 37 3.35 1.76 -8.70
CA ALA A 37 2.16 1.89 -7.86
C ALA A 37 1.50 3.25 -8.09
N GLU A 38 2.27 4.33 -8.18
CA GLU A 38 1.72 5.67 -8.45
C GLU A 38 1.10 5.75 -9.84
N GLU A 39 1.76 5.21 -10.85
CA GLU A 39 1.21 5.19 -12.20
C GLU A 39 -0.13 4.47 -12.21
N PHE A 40 -0.21 3.35 -11.52
CA PHE A 40 -1.44 2.58 -11.42
C PHE A 40 -2.53 3.42 -10.73
N GLY A 41 -2.17 4.10 -9.64
CA GLY A 41 -3.12 4.98 -8.94
C GLY A 41 -3.65 6.10 -9.82
N LYS A 42 -2.76 6.74 -10.59
CA LYS A 42 -3.14 7.83 -11.48
C LYS A 42 -4.08 7.37 -12.59
N LYS A 43 -3.84 6.18 -13.14
CA LYS A 43 -4.59 5.70 -14.31
C LYS A 43 -5.87 4.97 -13.95
N GLU A 44 -5.88 4.25 -12.85
CA GLU A 44 -6.97 3.33 -12.53
C GLU A 44 -7.91 3.82 -11.43
N TYR A 45 -7.57 4.91 -10.76
CA TYR A 45 -8.36 5.43 -9.64
C TYR A 45 -8.66 6.91 -9.82
N LYS A 46 -9.72 7.36 -9.17
CA LYS A 46 -10.12 8.76 -9.20
C LYS A 46 -9.13 9.64 -8.44
N SER A 47 -8.58 9.11 -7.36
CA SER A 47 -7.52 9.77 -6.60
C SER A 47 -6.66 8.72 -5.91
N TYR A 48 -5.47 9.15 -5.47
CA TYR A 48 -4.60 8.27 -4.70
C TYR A 48 -3.75 9.07 -3.72
N ILE A 49 -3.28 8.37 -2.68
CA ILE A 49 -2.32 8.91 -1.73
C ILE A 49 -1.14 7.95 -1.69
N LEU A 50 0.08 8.49 -1.68
CA LEU A 50 1.26 7.68 -1.43
C LEU A 50 1.88 8.12 -0.10
N ILE A 51 1.97 7.18 0.84
CA ILE A 51 2.61 7.41 2.14
C ILE A 51 3.99 6.79 2.08
N ASP A 52 5.03 7.64 2.08
CA ASP A 52 6.41 7.19 2.07
C ASP A 52 6.89 6.98 3.50
N PHE A 53 6.99 5.73 3.93
CA PHE A 53 7.37 5.44 5.31
C PHE A 53 8.85 5.64 5.61
N ASN A 54 9.67 5.96 4.60
CA ASN A 54 11.03 6.43 4.85
C ASN A 54 11.04 7.88 5.36
N ASP A 55 9.96 8.63 5.11
CA ASP A 55 9.90 10.05 5.42
C ASP A 55 8.46 10.44 5.79
N VAL A 56 7.89 9.70 6.72
CA VAL A 56 6.51 9.93 7.12
C VAL A 56 6.43 10.97 8.25
N SER A 57 5.45 11.89 8.15
CA SER A 57 5.29 12.94 9.14
C SER A 57 4.76 12.39 10.46
N ASN A 58 4.97 13.16 11.54
CA ASN A 58 4.44 12.80 12.86
C ASN A 58 2.91 12.81 12.86
N VAL A 59 2.29 13.67 12.06
CA VAL A 59 0.83 13.72 11.94
C VAL A 59 0.30 12.37 11.46
N VAL A 60 0.92 11.82 10.43
CA VAL A 60 0.51 10.52 9.90
C VAL A 60 0.82 9.39 10.89
N LYS A 61 1.99 9.42 11.53
CA LYS A 61 2.31 8.43 12.55
C LYS A 61 1.28 8.45 13.69
N ASP A 62 0.90 9.63 14.14
CA ASP A 62 -0.12 9.77 15.18
C ASP A 62 -1.46 9.18 14.73
N ALA A 63 -1.80 9.35 13.47
CA ALA A 63 -3.04 8.77 12.95
C ALA A 63 -3.02 7.24 13.09
N PHE A 64 -1.92 6.60 12.75
CA PHE A 64 -1.79 5.14 12.93
C PHE A 64 -1.78 4.73 14.39
N GLU A 65 -1.20 5.55 15.26
CA GLU A 65 -1.12 5.22 16.68
C GLU A 65 -2.44 5.44 17.43
N LYS A 66 -3.22 6.45 17.05
CA LYS A 66 -4.34 6.89 17.86
C LYS A 66 -5.72 6.68 17.24
N TYR A 67 -5.81 6.58 15.93
CA TYR A 67 -7.10 6.66 15.25
C TYR A 67 -7.49 5.43 14.45
N LEU A 68 -6.85 4.30 14.64
CA LEU A 68 -7.27 3.07 13.96
C LEU A 68 -8.61 2.54 14.47
N THR A 69 -9.08 3.03 15.60
CA THR A 69 -10.41 2.71 16.12
C THR A 69 -11.47 3.71 15.66
N ASP A 70 -11.06 4.80 15.01
CA ASP A 70 -11.95 5.82 14.46
C ASP A 70 -11.48 6.13 13.04
N LEU A 71 -11.85 5.27 12.11
CA LEU A 71 -11.34 5.36 10.74
C LEU A 71 -11.84 6.60 10.00
N ASP A 72 -12.98 7.15 10.37
CA ASP A 72 -13.43 8.42 9.79
C ASP A 72 -12.40 9.51 10.04
N THR A 73 -11.94 9.62 11.28
CA THR A 73 -10.91 10.59 11.65
C THR A 73 -9.57 10.24 11.02
N PHE A 74 -9.21 8.94 11.00
CA PHE A 74 -7.97 8.48 10.40
C PHE A 74 -7.87 8.92 8.94
N PHE A 75 -8.91 8.65 8.15
CA PHE A 75 -8.89 9.01 6.73
C PHE A 75 -8.99 10.52 6.50
N LEU A 76 -9.67 11.24 7.39
CA LEU A 76 -9.71 12.70 7.32
C LEU A 76 -8.30 13.28 7.50
N ILE A 77 -7.55 12.76 8.46
CA ILE A 77 -6.17 13.19 8.69
C ILE A 77 -5.30 12.93 7.47
N LEU A 78 -5.41 11.73 6.87
CA LEU A 78 -4.63 11.41 5.67
C LEU A 78 -4.99 12.33 4.50
N SER A 79 -6.27 12.55 4.26
CA SER A 79 -6.69 13.40 3.14
C SER A 79 -6.22 14.84 3.33
N THR A 80 -6.21 15.32 4.56
CA THR A 80 -5.75 16.68 4.88
C THR A 80 -4.24 16.78 4.71
N GLU A 81 -3.51 15.82 5.26
CA GLU A 81 -2.05 15.85 5.21
C GLU A 81 -1.51 15.77 3.79
N TYR A 82 -2.14 14.96 2.94
CA TYR A 82 -1.71 14.77 1.56
C TYR A 82 -2.47 15.62 0.57
N ASN A 83 -3.35 16.49 1.05
CA ASN A 83 -4.13 17.40 0.23
C ASN A 83 -4.82 16.66 -0.92
N ALA A 84 -5.47 15.56 -0.60
CA ALA A 84 -6.16 14.72 -1.57
C ALA A 84 -7.55 14.39 -1.09
N THR A 85 -8.50 14.33 -2.02
CA THR A 85 -9.85 13.89 -1.69
C THR A 85 -9.93 12.37 -1.87
N LEU A 86 -10.47 11.67 -0.87
CA LEU A 86 -10.63 10.23 -0.93
C LEU A 86 -12.07 9.88 -1.27
N TYR A 87 -12.25 9.03 -2.28
CA TYR A 87 -13.56 8.61 -2.76
C TYR A 87 -13.78 7.13 -2.47
N PRO A 88 -14.78 6.76 -1.67
CA PRO A 88 -15.01 5.34 -1.37
C PRO A 88 -15.14 4.51 -2.64
N LYS A 89 -14.42 3.40 -2.69
CA LYS A 89 -14.36 2.46 -3.81
C LYS A 89 -13.66 3.01 -5.07
N GLU A 90 -13.18 4.26 -5.04
CA GLU A 90 -12.55 4.88 -6.21
C GLU A 90 -11.17 5.46 -5.91
N SER A 91 -10.65 5.28 -4.71
CA SER A 91 -9.34 5.80 -4.33
C SER A 91 -8.39 4.69 -3.92
N LEU A 92 -7.11 4.94 -4.13
CA LEU A 92 -6.03 4.03 -3.78
C LEU A 92 -5.13 4.66 -2.73
N ILE A 93 -4.75 3.88 -1.73
CA ILE A 93 -3.74 4.34 -0.76
C ILE A 93 -2.53 3.42 -0.90
N ILE A 94 -1.38 4.02 -1.18
CA ILE A 94 -0.12 3.31 -1.37
C ILE A 94 0.72 3.46 -0.12
N PHE A 95 1.11 2.33 0.48
CA PHE A 95 2.00 2.28 1.63
C PHE A 95 3.39 1.93 1.11
N ASP A 96 4.22 2.97 0.88
CA ASP A 96 5.53 2.81 0.26
C ASP A 96 6.60 2.54 1.31
N GLU A 97 7.42 1.53 1.07
CA GLU A 97 8.46 1.07 2.00
C GLU A 97 7.85 0.70 3.36
N ILE A 98 6.84 -0.15 3.34
CA ILE A 98 6.01 -0.49 4.49
C ILE A 98 6.81 -1.10 5.64
N GLN A 99 7.95 -1.73 5.36
CA GLN A 99 8.78 -2.34 6.40
C GLN A 99 9.39 -1.30 7.35
N GLN A 100 9.42 -0.04 6.96
CA GLN A 100 9.95 1.02 7.80
C GLN A 100 9.00 1.41 8.94
N TYR A 101 7.74 1.00 8.86
CA TYR A 101 6.77 1.31 9.91
C TYR A 101 5.83 0.13 10.14
N PRO A 102 6.25 -0.83 10.98
CA PRO A 102 5.48 -2.06 11.21
C PRO A 102 4.04 -1.86 11.63
N LYS A 103 3.74 -0.78 12.34
CA LYS A 103 2.38 -0.47 12.77
C LYS A 103 1.44 -0.33 11.57
N ALA A 104 1.91 0.32 10.51
CA ALA A 104 1.11 0.46 9.29
C ALA A 104 0.85 -0.90 8.65
N ARG A 105 1.87 -1.77 8.60
CA ARG A 105 1.68 -3.10 8.04
C ARG A 105 0.64 -3.89 8.83
N GLN A 106 0.67 -3.79 10.15
CA GLN A 106 -0.31 -4.47 11.00
C GLN A 106 -1.72 -3.94 10.80
N SER A 107 -1.85 -2.66 10.41
CA SER A 107 -3.16 -2.04 10.22
C SER A 107 -3.87 -2.49 8.94
N ILE A 108 -3.16 -3.10 7.99
CA ILE A 108 -3.72 -3.45 6.69
C ILE A 108 -4.96 -4.34 6.83
N LYS A 109 -4.92 -5.32 7.70
CA LYS A 109 -6.07 -6.20 7.91
C LYS A 109 -7.32 -5.41 8.26
N LYS A 110 -7.19 -4.46 9.17
CA LYS A 110 -8.31 -3.63 9.60
C LYS A 110 -8.80 -2.70 8.50
N LEU A 111 -7.87 -2.10 7.76
CA LEU A 111 -8.21 -1.17 6.69
C LEU A 111 -8.90 -1.87 5.53
N VAL A 112 -8.42 -3.04 5.16
CA VAL A 112 -9.05 -3.84 4.11
C VAL A 112 -10.45 -4.27 4.53
N LYS A 113 -10.60 -4.67 5.78
CA LYS A 113 -11.89 -5.10 6.31
C LYS A 113 -12.91 -3.96 6.32
N ASP A 114 -12.46 -2.73 6.57
CA ASP A 114 -13.30 -1.53 6.45
C ASP A 114 -13.84 -1.36 5.03
N GLY A 115 -13.02 -1.63 4.03
CA GLY A 115 -13.46 -1.75 2.63
C GLY A 115 -13.69 -0.47 1.88
N ARG A 116 -13.35 0.71 2.43
CA ARG A 116 -13.57 1.97 1.71
C ARG A 116 -12.65 2.17 0.54
N TYR A 117 -11.39 1.77 0.66
CA TYR A 117 -10.37 2.06 -0.34
C TYR A 117 -9.58 0.82 -0.68
N ASP A 118 -8.82 0.88 -1.76
CA ASP A 118 -7.90 -0.18 -2.13
C ASP A 118 -6.51 0.17 -1.61
N TYR A 119 -5.67 -0.84 -1.37
CA TYR A 119 -4.36 -0.64 -0.78
C TYR A 119 -3.30 -1.39 -1.55
N ILE A 120 -2.21 -0.67 -1.87
CA ILE A 120 -0.99 -1.28 -2.40
C ILE A 120 0.12 -1.01 -1.39
N GLU A 121 0.87 -2.04 -1.03
CA GLU A 121 2.05 -1.90 -0.19
C GLU A 121 3.27 -2.15 -1.06
N THR A 122 4.36 -1.44 -0.83
CA THR A 122 5.64 -1.78 -1.42
C THR A 122 6.65 -2.03 -0.33
N GLY A 123 7.67 -2.83 -0.63
CA GLY A 123 8.70 -3.07 0.34
C GLY A 123 9.87 -3.84 -0.25
N SER A 124 11.01 -3.70 0.43
CA SER A 124 12.21 -4.44 0.08
C SER A 124 12.08 -5.87 0.60
N LEU A 125 12.38 -6.83 -0.26
CA LEU A 125 12.27 -8.25 0.08
C LEU A 125 13.03 -8.62 1.35
N ILE A 126 14.27 -8.16 1.47
CA ILE A 126 15.12 -8.48 2.62
C ILE A 126 14.56 -7.86 3.89
N SER A 127 14.16 -6.60 3.83
CA SER A 127 13.63 -5.90 5.01
C SER A 127 12.33 -6.51 5.49
N ILE A 128 11.46 -6.92 4.58
CA ILE A 128 10.20 -7.55 4.95
C ILE A 128 10.46 -8.89 5.64
N LYS A 129 11.40 -9.68 5.14
CA LYS A 129 11.76 -10.95 5.76
C LYS A 129 12.35 -10.76 7.16
N LYS A 130 13.11 -9.70 7.38
CA LYS A 130 13.65 -9.39 8.70
C LYS A 130 12.56 -9.10 9.71
N ASN A 131 11.49 -8.47 9.27
CA ASN A 131 10.41 -8.04 10.14
C ASN A 131 9.36 -9.12 10.39
N VAL A 132 9.45 -10.25 9.69
CA VAL A 132 8.41 -11.28 9.76
C VAL A 132 8.29 -11.94 11.13
N LYS A 133 9.35 -11.90 11.94
CA LYS A 133 9.32 -12.44 13.29
C LYS A 133 8.44 -11.63 14.23
N ASP A 134 8.35 -10.33 13.98
CA ASP A 134 7.66 -9.40 14.87
C ASP A 134 6.28 -9.01 14.35
N ILE A 135 5.98 -9.32 13.10
CA ILE A 135 4.75 -8.89 12.44
C ILE A 135 4.10 -10.08 11.76
N LEU A 136 2.86 -10.36 12.12
CA LEU A 136 2.08 -11.38 11.43
C LEU A 136 1.68 -10.83 10.07
N ILE A 137 1.83 -11.65 9.02
CA ILE A 137 1.39 -11.29 7.68
C ILE A 137 -0.13 -11.29 7.65
N PRO A 138 -0.76 -10.16 7.29
CA PRO A 138 -2.23 -10.11 7.26
C PRO A 138 -2.80 -11.11 6.26
N SER A 139 -3.84 -11.82 6.67
CA SER A 139 -4.49 -12.80 5.79
C SER A 139 -5.18 -12.13 4.61
N GLU A 140 -5.48 -10.85 4.70
CA GLU A 140 -6.09 -10.05 3.64
C GLU A 140 -5.08 -9.42 2.69
N GLU A 141 -3.87 -9.97 2.62
CA GLU A 141 -2.82 -9.46 1.77
C GLU A 141 -2.45 -10.47 0.69
N MET A 142 -2.33 -9.99 -0.55
CA MET A 142 -1.74 -10.75 -1.64
C MET A 142 -0.31 -10.29 -1.83
N LYS A 143 0.58 -11.17 -2.25
CA LYS A 143 1.96 -10.81 -2.53
C LYS A 143 2.25 -10.84 -4.02
N LEU A 144 2.98 -9.85 -4.48
CA LEU A 144 3.54 -9.80 -5.81
C LEU A 144 5.04 -9.61 -5.68
N GLU A 145 5.78 -10.70 -5.86
CA GLU A 145 7.24 -10.64 -5.78
C GLU A 145 7.81 -10.20 -7.12
N VAL A 146 8.74 -9.25 -7.08
CA VAL A 146 9.32 -8.66 -8.27
C VAL A 146 10.83 -8.77 -8.18
N TYR A 147 11.45 -9.29 -9.23
CA TYR A 147 12.89 -9.48 -9.30
C TYR A 147 13.44 -8.78 -10.54
N PRO A 148 14.74 -8.39 -10.52
CA PRO A 148 15.33 -7.71 -11.68
C PRO A 148 15.16 -8.46 -13.00
N MET A 149 15.20 -9.79 -12.98
CA MET A 149 15.05 -10.59 -14.19
C MET A 149 13.65 -10.55 -14.78
N ASP A 150 12.67 -10.02 -14.06
CA ASP A 150 11.30 -10.00 -14.52
C ASP A 150 11.03 -8.97 -15.60
N TYR A 151 11.96 -8.08 -15.87
CA TYR A 151 11.73 -7.03 -16.85
C TYR A 151 12.58 -7.16 -18.11
N GLU A 152 13.09 -8.31 -18.36
CA GLU A 152 13.77 -8.58 -19.61
C GLU A 152 12.78 -8.76 -20.75
#